data_96aac5a72a15d2376e3c89e5af786a7c
#
_entry.id   96aac5a72a15d2376e3c89e5af786a7c
#
_cell.length_a   1.000
_cell.length_b   1.000
_cell.length_c   1.000
_cell.angle_alpha   90.00
_cell.angle_beta   90.00
_cell.angle_gamma   90.00
#
_symmetry.space_group_name_H-M   'P 1'
#
loop_
_entity.id
_entity.type
_entity.pdbx_description
1 polymer ?
#
loop_
_entity_poly.entity_id
_entity_poly.type
_entity_poly.pdbx_seq_one_letter_code
_entity_poly.pdbx_strand_id
1 'polypeptide(L)'
;MNLRPKTLSLITWRSRFLEESFWSLEETAALAKQLPLKSPSENIFLHIVDLSDPKKIWKFVENFKQEHKLHVLINNAGCMVNKRELTEDGLEKNFATNTLGVYILTTGLIPVPEKEHDPRVITVSSGGMLVQKLNTDDLQSKRTXFDGTMVYAQNKRQQVVLMERWAQGHPAIHFSSMHPGWADTPGVRQAMPGFHARFRDRLRSETQGTDPVLWLALSSAAAAQPSSRFFQGDFLPGCEGT
;
A
#
# COMPACT_ATOMS: atom_id res chain seq x y z
N MET A 1 7.54 -21.04 21.85
CA MET A 1 6.59 -19.95 21.71
C MET A 1 5.67 -20.27 20.55
N ASN A 2 4.43 -20.70 20.84
CA ASN A 2 3.47 -21.07 19.79
C ASN A 2 2.89 -19.81 19.15
N LEU A 3 3.47 -19.42 18.03
CA LEU A 3 2.87 -18.39 17.17
C LEU A 3 1.62 -19.02 16.54
N ARG A 4 0.45 -18.71 17.05
CA ARG A 4 -0.79 -19.06 16.35
C ARG A 4 -0.74 -18.39 14.98
N PRO A 5 -1.16 -19.06 13.93
CA PRO A 5 -1.12 -18.45 12.60
C PRO A 5 -1.99 -17.19 12.59
N LYS A 6 -1.35 -16.05 12.34
CA LYS A 6 -2.06 -14.80 12.12
C LYS A 6 -2.78 -14.90 10.78
N THR A 7 -4.05 -14.61 10.74
CA THR A 7 -4.77 -14.48 9.48
C THR A 7 -4.31 -13.19 8.84
N LEU A 8 -3.44 -13.30 7.84
CA LEU A 8 -2.97 -12.14 7.10
C LEU A 8 -3.96 -11.90 5.96
N SER A 9 -4.83 -10.93 6.14
CA SER A 9 -5.69 -10.51 5.03
C SER A 9 -4.90 -9.54 4.17
N LEU A 10 -4.27 -10.09 3.14
CA LEU A 10 -3.62 -9.30 2.11
C LEU A 10 -4.70 -8.87 1.13
N ILE A 11 -5.17 -7.65 1.27
CA ILE A 11 -6.16 -7.11 0.36
C ILE A 11 -5.41 -6.56 -0.84
N THR A 12 -5.32 -7.36 -1.90
CA THR A 12 -4.82 -6.87 -3.17
C THR A 12 -5.98 -6.45 -4.04
N TRP A 13 -5.79 -5.30 -4.61
CA TRP A 13 -6.79 -4.66 -5.42
C TRP A 13 -6.38 -4.71 -6.88
N ARG A 14 -7.32 -5.11 -7.73
CA ARG A 14 -7.17 -4.99 -9.16
C ARG A 14 -7.97 -3.76 -9.59
N SER A 15 -7.31 -2.74 -10.11
CA SER A 15 -8.04 -1.75 -10.88
C SER A 15 -8.52 -2.42 -12.18
N ARG A 16 -9.61 -1.94 -12.75
CA ARG A 16 -10.13 -2.41 -14.04
C ARG A 16 -9.08 -2.24 -15.16
N PHE A 17 -8.04 -1.48 -14.88
CA PHE A 17 -6.90 -1.21 -15.75
C PHE A 17 -5.66 -1.91 -15.17
N LEU A 18 -5.54 -3.20 -15.46
CA LEU A 18 -4.45 -4.09 -15.02
C LEU A 18 -3.06 -3.55 -15.29
N GLU A 19 -2.94 -2.69 -16.28
CA GLU A 19 -1.66 -2.23 -16.79
C GLU A 19 -1.03 -1.11 -15.96
N GLU A 20 -1.75 -0.54 -14.99
CA GLU A 20 -1.31 0.68 -14.29
C GLU A 20 -0.98 0.49 -12.80
N SER A 21 -1.09 -0.73 -12.27
CA SER A 21 -0.79 -0.96 -10.85
C SER A 21 0.70 -1.28 -10.64
N PHE A 22 1.27 -0.77 -9.56
CA PHE A 22 2.69 -0.97 -9.23
C PHE A 22 3.03 -2.42 -8.87
N TRP A 23 2.02 -3.23 -8.51
CA TRP A 23 2.20 -4.62 -8.13
C TRP A 23 1.09 -5.46 -8.77
N SER A 24 1.46 -6.54 -9.44
CA SER A 24 0.51 -7.44 -10.10
C SER A 24 -0.14 -8.41 -9.11
N LEU A 25 -1.17 -9.10 -9.56
CA LEU A 25 -1.79 -10.21 -8.80
C LEU A 25 -0.76 -11.32 -8.52
N GLU A 26 0.13 -11.57 -9.49
CA GLU A 26 1.16 -12.58 -9.37
C GLU A 26 2.17 -12.23 -8.28
N GLU A 27 2.59 -10.97 -8.21
CA GLU A 27 3.49 -10.46 -7.16
C GLU A 27 2.86 -10.59 -5.78
N THR A 28 1.58 -10.32 -5.67
CA THR A 28 0.86 -10.47 -4.41
C THR A 28 0.66 -11.94 -4.04
N ALA A 29 0.37 -12.79 -5.01
CA ALA A 29 0.30 -14.23 -4.79
C ALA A 29 1.68 -14.78 -4.40
N ALA A 30 2.76 -14.24 -4.99
CA ALA A 30 4.12 -14.58 -4.61
C ALA A 30 4.44 -14.15 -3.17
N LEU A 31 3.98 -12.97 -2.76
CA LEU A 31 4.07 -12.51 -1.37
C LEU A 31 3.32 -13.45 -0.42
N ALA A 32 2.09 -13.83 -0.79
CA ALA A 32 1.29 -14.75 0.01
C ALA A 32 1.95 -16.13 0.17
N LYS A 33 2.64 -16.61 -0.87
CA LYS A 33 3.37 -17.90 -0.84
C LYS A 33 4.59 -17.86 0.09
N GLN A 34 5.14 -16.70 0.39
CA GLN A 34 6.28 -16.54 1.31
C GLN A 34 5.86 -16.55 2.78
N LEU A 35 4.56 -16.44 3.05
CA LEU A 35 4.05 -16.48 4.42
C LEU A 35 4.19 -17.91 4.98
N PRO A 36 4.52 -18.05 6.28
CA PRO A 36 4.66 -19.36 6.90
C PRO A 36 3.29 -20.01 7.18
N LEU A 37 2.52 -20.21 6.11
CA LEU A 37 1.21 -20.86 6.18
C LEU A 37 1.38 -22.37 5.96
N LYS A 38 0.64 -23.17 6.71
CA LYS A 38 0.70 -24.63 6.63
C LYS A 38 0.23 -25.17 5.27
N SER A 39 -0.60 -24.42 4.56
CA SER A 39 -1.02 -24.72 3.19
C SER A 39 -1.37 -23.41 2.49
N PRO A 40 -0.52 -22.93 1.58
CA PRO A 40 -0.75 -21.62 0.93
C PRO A 40 -2.03 -21.54 0.11
N SER A 41 -2.51 -22.65 -0.43
CA SER A 41 -3.64 -22.65 -1.37
C SER A 41 -5.02 -22.62 -0.70
N GLU A 42 -5.13 -23.06 0.55
CA GLU A 42 -6.43 -23.22 1.20
C GLU A 42 -6.92 -21.99 1.99
N ASN A 43 -6.04 -21.02 2.23
CA ASN A 43 -6.33 -19.86 3.08
C ASN A 43 -6.13 -18.52 2.38
N ILE A 44 -6.20 -18.52 1.05
CA ILE A 44 -6.07 -17.28 0.25
C ILE A 44 -7.43 -17.01 -0.41
N PHE A 45 -8.02 -15.87 -0.10
CA PHE A 45 -9.30 -15.44 -0.65
C PHE A 45 -9.08 -14.21 -1.52
N LEU A 46 -9.51 -14.28 -2.78
CA LEU A 46 -9.39 -13.18 -3.72
C LEU A 46 -10.69 -12.37 -3.74
N HIS A 47 -10.58 -11.09 -3.41
CA HIS A 47 -11.67 -10.13 -3.54
C HIS A 47 -11.27 -9.09 -4.59
N ILE A 48 -12.12 -8.86 -5.56
CA ILE A 48 -11.86 -7.89 -6.63
C ILE A 48 -12.68 -6.63 -6.35
N VAL A 49 -11.98 -5.53 -6.05
CA VAL A 49 -12.62 -4.23 -5.77
C VAL A 49 -11.79 -3.13 -6.43
N ASP A 50 -12.46 -2.19 -7.05
CA ASP A 50 -11.81 -1.02 -7.65
C ASP A 50 -11.64 0.06 -6.60
N LEU A 51 -10.39 0.38 -6.24
CA LEU A 51 -10.09 1.41 -5.24
C LEU A 51 -10.39 2.84 -5.71
N SER A 52 -10.63 3.04 -7.00
CA SER A 52 -11.06 4.35 -7.48
C SER A 52 -12.57 4.58 -7.34
N ASP A 53 -13.31 3.57 -6.88
CA ASP A 53 -14.78 3.61 -6.72
C ASP A 53 -15.14 3.53 -5.23
N PRO A 54 -15.46 4.66 -4.60
CA PRO A 54 -15.80 4.69 -3.17
C PRO A 54 -16.96 3.77 -2.78
N LYS A 55 -17.96 3.62 -3.64
CA LYS A 55 -19.15 2.80 -3.35
C LYS A 55 -18.79 1.31 -3.27
N LYS A 56 -17.94 0.85 -4.20
CA LYS A 56 -17.47 -0.53 -4.20
C LYS A 56 -16.58 -0.83 -2.98
N ILE A 57 -15.74 0.14 -2.57
CA ILE A 57 -14.92 -0.02 -1.37
C ILE A 57 -15.83 -0.17 -0.13
N TRP A 58 -16.82 0.72 0.03
CA TRP A 58 -17.74 0.65 1.17
C TRP A 58 -18.49 -0.67 1.22
N LYS A 59 -19.00 -1.13 0.09
CA LYS A 59 -19.69 -2.42 0.00
C LYS A 59 -18.77 -3.58 0.43
N PHE A 60 -17.52 -3.56 -0.04
CA PHE A 60 -16.51 -4.56 0.36
C PHE A 60 -16.26 -4.50 1.88
N VAL A 61 -16.04 -3.32 2.43
CA VAL A 61 -15.77 -3.11 3.87
C VAL A 61 -16.91 -3.70 4.71
N GLU A 62 -18.16 -3.40 4.35
CA GLU A 62 -19.32 -3.88 5.09
C GLU A 62 -19.41 -5.42 5.08
N ASN A 63 -19.19 -6.03 3.93
CA ASN A 63 -19.17 -7.48 3.82
C ASN A 63 -18.02 -8.10 4.62
N PHE A 64 -16.81 -7.55 4.46
CA PHE A 64 -15.61 -8.05 5.12
C PHE A 64 -15.76 -8.06 6.65
N LYS A 65 -16.31 -6.99 7.20
CA LYS A 65 -16.51 -6.83 8.65
C LYS A 65 -17.41 -7.91 9.25
N GLN A 66 -18.35 -8.43 8.46
CA GLN A 66 -19.31 -9.45 8.91
C GLN A 66 -18.71 -10.86 8.90
N GLU A 67 -17.75 -11.12 8.02
CA GLU A 67 -17.30 -12.48 7.73
C GLU A 67 -15.87 -12.78 8.21
N HIS A 68 -15.06 -11.75 8.44
CA HIS A 68 -13.63 -11.94 8.61
C HIS A 68 -13.04 -11.21 9.83
N LYS A 69 -11.98 -11.80 10.36
CA LYS A 69 -11.05 -11.14 11.29
C LYS A 69 -9.91 -10.52 10.51
N LEU A 70 -9.28 -9.50 11.06
CA LEU A 70 -8.17 -8.81 10.40
C LEU A 70 -7.09 -8.48 11.42
N HIS A 71 -5.92 -9.06 11.28
CA HIS A 71 -4.77 -8.76 12.16
C HIS A 71 -3.83 -7.76 11.50
N VAL A 72 -3.63 -7.88 10.18
CA VAL A 72 -2.72 -7.01 9.44
C VAL A 72 -3.42 -6.53 8.16
N LEU A 73 -3.49 -5.21 8.00
CA LEU A 73 -3.95 -4.58 6.77
C LEU A 73 -2.73 -4.02 6.02
N ILE A 74 -2.56 -4.40 4.76
CA ILE A 74 -1.49 -3.87 3.92
C ILE A 74 -2.12 -3.08 2.77
N ASN A 75 -1.99 -1.76 2.82
CA ASN A 75 -2.39 -0.85 1.75
C ASN A 75 -1.25 -0.78 0.74
N ASN A 76 -1.23 -1.70 -0.20
CA ASN A 76 -0.18 -1.81 -1.20
C ASN A 76 -0.59 -1.23 -2.55
N ALA A 77 -1.84 -1.42 -2.96
CA ALA A 77 -2.32 -1.03 -4.28
C ALA A 77 -2.15 0.47 -4.54
N GLY A 78 -1.79 0.81 -5.76
CA GLY A 78 -1.64 2.18 -6.20
C GLY A 78 -1.48 2.27 -7.71
N CYS A 79 -1.69 3.44 -8.25
CA CYS A 79 -1.51 3.72 -9.67
C CYS A 79 -0.76 5.03 -9.87
N MET A 80 -0.10 5.17 -11.00
CA MET A 80 0.49 6.42 -11.47
C MET A 80 0.06 6.66 -12.91
N VAL A 81 -0.98 7.48 -13.08
CA VAL A 81 -1.53 7.86 -14.38
C VAL A 81 -0.94 9.20 -14.76
N ASN A 82 -0.30 9.27 -15.93
CA ASN A 82 0.48 10.42 -16.36
C ASN A 82 -0.37 11.52 -17.02
N LYS A 83 -1.64 11.25 -17.31
CA LYS A 83 -2.59 12.25 -17.78
C LYS A 83 -3.70 12.43 -16.74
N ARG A 84 -4.24 13.64 -16.66
CA ARG A 84 -5.35 13.87 -15.74
C ARG A 84 -6.61 13.18 -16.26
N GLU A 85 -7.03 12.13 -15.58
CA GLU A 85 -8.24 11.36 -15.89
C GLU A 85 -9.19 11.42 -14.70
N LEU A 86 -10.48 11.38 -14.98
CA LEU A 86 -11.51 11.37 -13.95
C LEU A 86 -12.18 9.99 -13.87
N THR A 87 -12.55 9.60 -12.67
CA THR A 87 -13.41 8.45 -12.44
C THR A 87 -14.85 8.77 -12.85
N GLU A 88 -15.73 7.77 -12.84
CA GLU A 88 -17.17 7.97 -13.11
C GLU A 88 -17.81 8.98 -12.13
N ASP A 89 -17.30 9.06 -10.90
CA ASP A 89 -17.78 10.00 -9.89
C ASP A 89 -17.08 11.39 -9.99
N GLY A 90 -16.29 11.64 -11.04
CA GLY A 90 -15.63 12.94 -11.27
C GLY A 90 -14.41 13.20 -10.41
N LEU A 91 -13.82 12.17 -9.83
CA LEU A 91 -12.61 12.28 -9.00
C LEU A 91 -11.35 12.10 -9.86
N GLU A 92 -10.26 12.84 -9.55
CA GLU A 92 -8.97 12.61 -10.21
C GLU A 92 -8.47 11.20 -9.85
N LYS A 93 -8.09 10.43 -10.85
CA LYS A 93 -7.87 8.99 -10.75
C LYS A 93 -6.74 8.59 -9.78
N ASN A 94 -5.60 9.30 -9.80
CA ASN A 94 -4.52 9.02 -8.85
C ASN A 94 -4.97 9.31 -7.40
N PHE A 95 -5.61 10.46 -7.19
CA PHE A 95 -6.14 10.83 -5.88
C PHE A 95 -7.20 9.83 -5.41
N ALA A 96 -8.14 9.47 -6.28
CA ALA A 96 -9.21 8.53 -5.94
C ALA A 96 -8.65 7.18 -5.49
N THR A 97 -7.66 6.65 -6.23
CA THR A 97 -7.07 5.34 -5.95
C THR A 97 -6.09 5.38 -4.76
N ASN A 98 -5.11 6.29 -4.83
CA ASN A 98 -3.96 6.27 -3.91
C ASN A 98 -4.28 6.90 -2.55
N THR A 99 -5.18 7.87 -2.51
CA THR A 99 -5.49 8.61 -1.27
C THR A 99 -6.88 8.29 -0.76
N LEU A 100 -7.91 8.59 -1.53
CA LEU A 100 -9.30 8.45 -1.07
C LEU A 100 -9.67 6.98 -0.87
N GLY A 101 -9.30 6.10 -1.79
CA GLY A 101 -9.57 4.67 -1.67
C GLY A 101 -8.89 4.06 -0.45
N VAL A 102 -7.63 4.40 -0.22
CA VAL A 102 -6.88 3.96 0.98
C VAL A 102 -7.54 4.52 2.24
N TYR A 103 -7.99 5.78 2.20
CA TYR A 103 -8.67 6.42 3.33
C TYR A 103 -9.97 5.68 3.69
N ILE A 104 -10.82 5.44 2.70
CA ILE A 104 -12.13 4.77 2.92
C ILE A 104 -11.91 3.35 3.44
N LEU A 105 -11.02 2.60 2.78
CA LEU A 105 -10.74 1.20 3.14
C LEU A 105 -10.20 1.10 4.57
N THR A 106 -9.18 1.89 4.88
CA THR A 106 -8.53 1.84 6.20
C THR A 106 -9.50 2.30 7.30
N THR A 107 -10.15 3.44 7.10
CA THR A 107 -11.10 3.98 8.09
C THR A 107 -12.24 3.00 8.35
N GLY A 108 -12.77 2.39 7.29
CA GLY A 108 -13.85 1.42 7.40
C GLY A 108 -13.44 0.12 8.07
N LEU A 109 -12.17 -0.31 7.88
CA LEU A 109 -11.69 -1.57 8.44
C LEU A 109 -11.06 -1.44 9.84
N ILE A 110 -10.62 -0.24 10.27
CA ILE A 110 -9.97 -0.03 11.58
C ILE A 110 -10.70 -0.73 12.76
N PRO A 111 -12.05 -0.72 12.85
CA PRO A 111 -12.72 -1.38 13.97
C PRO A 111 -12.53 -2.90 14.05
N VAL A 112 -12.04 -3.54 12.97
CA VAL A 112 -11.81 -4.99 12.94
C VAL A 112 -10.47 -5.36 13.62
N PRO A 113 -9.31 -4.85 13.16
CA PRO A 113 -8.03 -5.19 13.79
C PRO A 113 -7.91 -4.66 15.23
N GLU A 114 -8.57 -3.57 15.56
CA GLU A 114 -8.53 -2.95 16.89
C GLU A 114 -8.94 -3.93 18.02
N LYS A 115 -9.68 -4.98 17.67
CA LYS A 115 -10.14 -6.03 18.61
C LYS A 115 -9.18 -7.22 18.69
N GLU A 116 -8.14 -7.24 17.84
CA GLU A 116 -7.25 -8.39 17.71
C GLU A 116 -5.94 -8.17 18.49
N HIS A 117 -5.14 -9.22 18.62
CA HIS A 117 -3.84 -9.15 19.27
C HIS A 117 -2.78 -8.70 18.25
N ASP A 118 -1.97 -7.70 18.61
CA ASP A 118 -0.88 -7.15 17.79
C ASP A 118 -1.37 -6.72 16.40
N PRO A 119 -2.39 -5.83 16.35
CA PRO A 119 -2.95 -5.40 15.07
C PRO A 119 -2.03 -4.39 14.37
N ARG A 120 -1.87 -4.55 13.06
CA ARG A 120 -0.96 -3.70 12.28
C ARG A 120 -1.63 -3.18 11.02
N VAL A 121 -1.36 -1.92 10.69
CA VAL A 121 -1.74 -1.33 9.40
C VAL A 121 -0.45 -0.82 8.74
N ILE A 122 -0.18 -1.29 7.54
CA ILE A 122 1.04 -0.96 6.79
C ILE A 122 0.62 -0.32 5.47
N THR A 123 1.20 0.84 5.15
CA THR A 123 0.93 1.50 3.87
C THR A 123 2.21 1.59 3.05
N VAL A 124 2.14 1.00 1.85
CA VAL A 124 3.24 1.05 0.88
C VAL A 124 3.17 2.40 0.17
N SER A 125 3.95 3.33 0.68
CA SER A 125 4.09 4.67 0.14
C SER A 125 5.17 4.69 -0.94
N SER A 126 5.98 5.74 -0.99
CA SER A 126 7.07 5.89 -1.97
C SER A 126 8.11 6.86 -1.45
N GLY A 127 9.36 6.65 -1.85
CA GLY A 127 10.43 7.64 -1.61
C GLY A 127 10.14 9.00 -2.26
N GLY A 128 9.33 9.03 -3.32
CA GLY A 128 8.90 10.28 -3.96
C GLY A 128 8.18 11.24 -3.01
N MET A 129 7.57 10.72 -1.95
CA MET A 129 6.88 11.58 -0.96
C MET A 129 7.86 12.49 -0.19
N LEU A 130 9.14 12.14 -0.16
CA LEU A 130 10.17 12.93 0.54
C LEU A 130 10.45 14.27 -0.15
N VAL A 131 10.19 14.37 -1.46
CA VAL A 131 10.39 15.60 -2.23
C VAL A 131 9.12 16.45 -2.35
N GLN A 132 8.05 16.07 -1.65
CA GLN A 132 6.78 16.80 -1.67
C GLN A 132 6.36 17.22 -0.27
N LYS A 133 5.99 18.49 -0.15
CA LYS A 133 5.28 18.98 1.04
C LYS A 133 3.81 18.62 0.93
N LEU A 134 3.14 18.42 2.04
CA LEU A 134 1.70 18.17 2.03
C LEU A 134 0.99 19.40 1.45
N ASN A 135 0.17 19.18 0.43
CA ASN A 135 -0.69 20.20 -0.16
C ASN A 135 -2.15 19.71 -0.07
N THR A 136 -2.96 20.42 0.68
CA THR A 136 -4.40 20.14 0.84
C THR A 136 -5.29 21.08 0.02
N ASP A 137 -4.70 22.08 -0.62
CA ASP A 137 -5.46 23.13 -1.30
C ASP A 137 -5.94 22.71 -2.68
N ASP A 138 -5.28 21.74 -3.32
CA ASP A 138 -5.62 21.27 -4.66
C ASP A 138 -5.44 19.75 -4.78
N LEU A 139 -6.18 19.00 -3.96
CA LEU A 139 -6.08 17.54 -3.86
C LEU A 139 -6.31 16.81 -5.18
N GLN A 140 -7.06 17.42 -6.09
CA GLN A 140 -7.41 16.79 -7.36
C GLN A 140 -6.74 17.47 -8.57
N SER A 141 -5.73 18.30 -8.33
CA SER A 141 -4.96 18.98 -9.40
C SER A 141 -5.88 19.65 -10.42
N LYS A 142 -6.83 20.44 -9.91
CA LYS A 142 -7.76 21.20 -10.73
C LYS A 142 -7.19 22.55 -11.17
N ARG A 143 -6.24 23.09 -10.39
CA ARG A 143 -5.69 24.44 -10.56
C ARG A 143 -4.26 24.46 -11.06
N THR A 144 -3.55 23.33 -10.91
CA THR A 144 -2.13 23.22 -11.28
C THR A 144 -1.94 22.30 -12.51
N UNK A 145 -1.09 22.39 -13.29
CA UNK A 145 -0.75 21.63 -14.17
C UNK A 145 -0.61 20.39 -13.71
N PHE A 146 -1.01 19.56 -14.45
CA PHE A 146 -0.98 18.17 -14.08
C PHE A 146 0.33 17.50 -14.49
N ASP A 147 1.04 17.02 -13.50
CA ASP A 147 2.21 16.17 -13.68
C ASP A 147 1.95 14.90 -12.88
N GLY A 148 1.78 13.76 -13.57
CA GLY A 148 1.40 12.49 -12.93
C GLY A 148 2.40 12.03 -11.88
N THR A 149 3.70 12.26 -12.10
CA THR A 149 4.75 11.91 -11.13
C THR A 149 4.63 12.75 -9.85
N MET A 150 4.43 14.05 -10.02
CA MET A 150 4.28 14.96 -8.86
C MET A 150 2.97 14.70 -8.12
N VAL A 151 1.87 14.45 -8.84
CA VAL A 151 0.57 14.09 -8.24
C VAL A 151 0.71 12.78 -7.45
N TYR A 152 1.35 11.78 -8.04
CA TYR A 152 1.62 10.50 -7.36
C TYR A 152 2.42 10.72 -6.07
N ALA A 153 3.50 11.51 -6.15
CA ALA A 153 4.33 11.82 -4.98
C ALA A 153 3.52 12.53 -3.89
N GLN A 154 2.62 13.46 -4.28
CA GLN A 154 1.68 14.11 -3.35
C GLN A 154 0.74 13.10 -2.69
N ASN A 155 0.16 12.16 -3.47
CA ASN A 155 -0.71 11.12 -2.90
C ASN A 155 0.07 10.26 -1.90
N LYS A 156 1.31 9.89 -2.22
CA LYS A 156 2.16 9.09 -1.33
C LYS A 156 2.53 9.87 -0.06
N ARG A 157 2.66 11.20 -0.14
CA ARG A 157 2.82 12.07 1.04
C ARG A 157 1.54 12.09 1.88
N GLN A 158 0.38 12.21 1.23
CA GLN A 158 -0.92 12.18 1.91
C GLN A 158 -1.11 10.86 2.67
N GLN A 159 -0.70 9.72 2.08
CA GLN A 159 -0.76 8.43 2.76
C GLN A 159 0.03 8.42 4.08
N VAL A 160 1.25 8.97 4.09
CA VAL A 160 2.08 9.04 5.31
C VAL A 160 1.38 9.87 6.39
N VAL A 161 0.84 11.02 6.01
CA VAL A 161 0.13 11.90 6.96
C VAL A 161 -1.14 11.21 7.51
N LEU A 162 -1.87 10.46 6.67
CA LEU A 162 -3.03 9.69 7.14
C LEU A 162 -2.61 8.64 8.18
N MET A 163 -1.48 7.95 7.96
CA MET A 163 -0.97 6.96 8.92
C MET A 163 -0.64 7.62 10.28
N GLU A 164 -0.02 8.81 10.25
CA GLU A 164 0.26 9.57 11.46
C GLU A 164 -1.03 9.95 12.21
N ARG A 165 -2.06 10.36 11.49
CA ARG A 165 -3.36 10.74 12.08
C ARG A 165 -4.10 9.54 12.66
N TRP A 166 -4.12 8.43 11.94
CA TRP A 166 -4.74 7.19 12.46
C TRP A 166 -4.00 6.67 13.70
N ALA A 167 -2.67 6.72 13.71
CA ALA A 167 -1.88 6.28 14.86
C ALA A 167 -2.22 7.09 16.13
N GLN A 168 -2.47 8.39 15.98
CA GLN A 168 -2.89 9.25 17.09
C GLN A 168 -4.28 8.88 17.61
N GLY A 169 -5.20 8.51 16.70
CA GLY A 169 -6.58 8.18 17.04
C GLY A 169 -6.80 6.74 17.52
N HIS A 170 -5.88 5.83 17.18
CA HIS A 170 -6.06 4.40 17.42
C HIS A 170 -4.78 3.78 18.03
N PRO A 171 -4.45 4.11 19.30
CA PRO A 171 -3.19 3.67 19.91
C PRO A 171 -3.06 2.15 20.09
N ALA A 172 -4.17 1.40 19.97
CA ALA A 172 -4.15 -0.07 20.04
C ALA A 172 -3.58 -0.71 18.76
N ILE A 173 -3.51 0.04 17.64
CA ILE A 173 -3.05 -0.47 16.35
C ILE A 173 -1.65 0.10 16.04
N HIS A 174 -0.76 -0.76 15.56
CA HIS A 174 0.57 -0.31 15.11
C HIS A 174 0.51 0.09 13.64
N PHE A 175 0.70 1.37 13.36
CA PHE A 175 0.69 1.93 12.00
C PHE A 175 2.11 2.11 11.51
N SER A 176 2.36 1.77 10.25
CA SER A 176 3.66 1.96 9.59
C SER A 176 3.46 2.35 8.14
N SER A 177 4.26 3.28 7.66
CA SER A 177 4.35 3.56 6.22
C SER A 177 5.76 3.25 5.74
N MET A 178 5.91 2.92 4.46
CA MET A 178 7.22 2.52 3.97
C MET A 178 7.39 2.74 2.48
N HIS A 179 8.65 2.75 2.05
CA HIS A 179 9.07 2.71 0.65
C HIS A 179 9.83 1.41 0.41
N PRO A 180 9.42 0.59 -0.56
CA PRO A 180 10.04 -0.74 -0.79
C PRO A 180 11.42 -0.68 -1.44
N GLY A 181 11.94 0.51 -1.70
CA GLY A 181 13.08 0.71 -2.58
C GLY A 181 12.61 0.76 -4.04
N TRP A 182 13.55 0.89 -4.95
CA TRP A 182 13.23 0.91 -6.38
C TRP A 182 13.28 -0.52 -6.91
N ALA A 183 12.11 -1.14 -7.05
CA ALA A 183 11.97 -2.52 -7.52
C ALA A 183 11.56 -2.55 -9.00
N ASP A 184 12.03 -3.57 -9.72
CA ASP A 184 11.71 -3.79 -11.13
C ASP A 184 10.32 -4.42 -11.25
N THR A 185 9.30 -3.57 -11.29
CA THR A 185 7.91 -3.98 -11.36
C THR A 185 7.26 -3.54 -12.68
N PRO A 186 6.19 -4.20 -13.11
CA PRO A 186 5.44 -3.77 -14.30
C PRO A 186 5.02 -2.30 -14.23
N GLY A 187 4.59 -1.84 -13.05
CA GLY A 187 4.20 -0.45 -12.85
C GLY A 187 5.34 0.54 -13.08
N VAL A 188 6.56 0.23 -12.61
CA VAL A 188 7.73 1.07 -12.84
C VAL A 188 8.10 1.09 -14.33
N ARG A 189 8.07 -0.07 -15.00
CA ARG A 189 8.36 -0.17 -16.43
C ARG A 189 7.41 0.68 -17.25
N GLN A 190 6.14 0.68 -16.90
CA GLN A 190 5.08 1.38 -17.64
C GLN A 190 5.03 2.87 -17.33
N ALA A 191 5.02 3.22 -16.04
CA ALA A 191 4.85 4.61 -15.62
C ALA A 191 6.10 5.46 -15.84
N MET A 192 7.29 4.82 -15.78
CA MET A 192 8.59 5.52 -15.88
C MET A 192 9.57 4.79 -16.81
N PRO A 193 9.25 4.62 -18.10
CA PRO A 193 10.10 3.82 -19.02
C PRO A 193 11.51 4.35 -19.15
N GLY A 194 11.71 5.67 -19.17
CA GLY A 194 13.05 6.27 -19.24
C GLY A 194 13.88 5.98 -18.00
N PHE A 195 13.27 6.06 -16.83
CA PHE A 195 13.92 5.69 -15.55
C PHE A 195 14.28 4.20 -15.56
N HIS A 196 13.34 3.36 -15.95
CA HIS A 196 13.56 1.90 -16.01
C HIS A 196 14.72 1.57 -16.96
N ALA A 197 14.71 2.13 -18.19
CA ALA A 197 15.77 1.87 -19.17
C ALA A 197 17.15 2.25 -18.63
N ARG A 198 17.24 3.32 -17.84
CA ARG A 198 18.50 3.81 -17.29
C ARG A 198 19.01 3.01 -16.09
N PHE A 199 18.11 2.48 -15.26
CA PHE A 199 18.47 1.91 -13.95
C PHE A 199 18.12 0.42 -13.79
N ARG A 200 17.60 -0.25 -14.81
CA ARG A 200 17.07 -1.64 -14.71
C ARG A 200 18.05 -2.62 -14.06
N ASP A 201 19.34 -2.48 -14.33
CA ASP A 201 20.39 -3.39 -13.81
C ASP A 201 20.73 -3.11 -12.33
N ARG A 202 20.14 -2.06 -11.76
CA ARG A 202 20.36 -1.63 -10.37
C ARG A 202 19.08 -1.66 -9.55
N LEU A 203 17.96 -2.04 -10.18
CA LEU A 203 16.69 -2.15 -9.45
C LEU A 203 16.67 -3.41 -8.59
N ARG A 204 15.97 -3.33 -7.48
CA ARG A 204 15.71 -4.48 -6.61
C ARG A 204 14.79 -5.46 -7.35
N SER A 205 14.91 -6.75 -7.03
CA SER A 205 13.91 -7.72 -7.48
C SER A 205 12.58 -7.49 -6.76
N GLU A 206 11.52 -8.05 -7.30
CA GLU A 206 10.19 -8.00 -6.67
C GLU A 206 10.23 -8.58 -5.26
N THR A 207 10.93 -9.70 -5.08
CA THR A 207 11.11 -10.34 -3.76
C THR A 207 11.80 -9.39 -2.78
N GLN A 208 12.88 -8.73 -3.20
CA GLN A 208 13.57 -7.76 -2.36
C GLN A 208 12.68 -6.57 -2.00
N GLY A 209 11.79 -6.16 -2.93
CA GLY A 209 10.83 -5.08 -2.67
C GLY A 209 9.76 -5.45 -1.65
N THR A 210 9.44 -6.75 -1.53
CA THR A 210 8.42 -7.23 -0.57
C THR A 210 8.98 -7.49 0.83
N ASP A 211 10.28 -7.73 0.97
CA ASP A 211 10.91 -8.05 2.26
C ASP A 211 10.57 -7.03 3.37
N PRO A 212 10.67 -5.70 3.15
CA PRO A 212 10.34 -4.75 4.21
C PRO A 212 8.87 -4.81 4.64
N VAL A 213 7.95 -5.10 3.71
CA VAL A 213 6.52 -5.25 4.04
C VAL A 213 6.32 -6.47 4.94
N LEU A 214 6.96 -7.60 4.61
CA LEU A 214 6.90 -8.81 5.42
C LEU A 214 7.49 -8.59 6.81
N TRP A 215 8.64 -7.90 6.88
CA TRP A 215 9.26 -7.57 8.17
C TRP A 215 8.30 -6.72 9.02
N LEU A 216 7.68 -5.69 8.45
CA LEU A 216 6.71 -4.85 9.16
C LEU A 216 5.48 -5.64 9.60
N ALA A 217 5.04 -6.61 8.79
CA ALA A 217 3.84 -7.39 9.07
C ALA A 217 4.06 -8.46 10.15
N LEU A 218 5.26 -9.05 10.22
CA LEU A 218 5.49 -10.27 10.99
C LEU A 218 6.49 -10.14 12.14
N SER A 219 7.45 -9.20 12.05
CA SER A 219 8.55 -9.12 13.00
C SER A 219 8.12 -8.49 14.33
N SER A 220 8.53 -9.08 15.43
CA SER A 220 8.39 -8.48 16.77
C SER A 220 9.28 -7.24 16.93
N ALA A 221 10.42 -7.21 16.22
CA ALA A 221 11.28 -6.02 16.21
C ALA A 221 10.60 -4.84 15.53
N ALA A 222 9.80 -5.09 14.49
CA ALA A 222 8.98 -4.05 13.86
C ALA A 222 7.89 -3.54 14.81
N ALA A 223 7.24 -4.45 15.54
CA ALA A 223 6.21 -4.09 16.52
C ALA A 223 6.77 -3.24 17.68
N ALA A 224 8.05 -3.39 17.99
CA ALA A 224 8.73 -2.63 19.04
C ALA A 224 9.09 -1.20 18.62
N GLN A 225 9.02 -0.89 17.33
CA GLN A 225 9.27 0.48 16.83
C GLN A 225 8.07 1.38 17.16
N PRO A 226 8.30 2.67 17.33
CA PRO A 226 7.17 3.61 17.50
C PRO A 226 6.20 3.55 16.33
N SER A 227 4.90 3.60 16.63
CA SER A 227 3.85 3.67 15.63
C SER A 227 3.98 4.96 14.79
N SER A 228 3.51 4.93 13.55
CA SER A 228 3.52 6.01 12.55
C SER A 228 4.88 6.30 11.91
N ARG A 229 5.91 5.48 12.14
CA ARG A 229 7.20 5.68 11.47
C ARG A 229 7.12 5.38 9.97
N PHE A 230 7.98 6.07 9.23
CA PHE A 230 8.23 5.79 7.82
C PHE A 230 9.52 4.97 7.71
N PHE A 231 9.44 3.83 7.04
CA PHE A 231 10.57 2.91 6.84
C PHE A 231 10.99 2.95 5.38
N GLN A 232 12.26 2.93 5.14
CA GLN A 232 12.79 2.97 3.78
C GLN A 232 13.57 1.68 3.48
N GLY A 233 13.15 0.97 2.44
CA GLY A 233 13.92 -0.15 1.89
C GLY A 233 15.19 0.36 1.22
N ASP A 234 16.25 -0.43 1.28
CA ASP A 234 17.54 -0.05 0.73
C ASP A 234 17.47 0.21 -0.78
N PHE A 235 18.26 1.18 -1.21
CA PHE A 235 18.29 1.59 -2.62
C PHE A 235 19.07 0.58 -3.47
N LEU A 236 20.09 -0.05 -2.91
CA LEU A 236 20.99 -0.97 -3.63
C LEU A 236 21.08 -2.33 -2.93
N PRO A 237 21.16 -3.43 -3.69
CA PRO A 237 21.45 -4.74 -3.11
C PRO A 237 22.82 -4.71 -2.40
N GLY A 238 22.88 -5.21 -1.19
CA GLY A 238 24.12 -5.32 -0.43
C GLY A 238 24.36 -4.24 0.63
N CYS A 239 23.45 -3.25 0.75
CA CYS A 239 23.50 -2.34 1.91
C CYS A 239 22.64 -2.96 3.02
N GLU A 240 23.24 -3.81 3.82
CA GLU A 240 22.59 -4.29 5.04
C GLU A 240 22.55 -3.11 6.03
N GLY A 241 21.36 -2.60 6.27
CA GLY A 241 21.17 -1.50 7.18
C GLY A 241 21.57 -1.89 8.62
N THR A 242 22.44 -1.11 9.21
CA THR A 242 22.77 -1.21 10.62
C THR A 242 21.62 -0.63 11.46
#